data_30f1a24cb1387a2b2ba392db062ae271
#
_entry.id   30f1a24cb1387a2b2ba392db062ae271
#
_cell.length_a   1.000
_cell.length_b   1.000
_cell.length_c   1.000
_cell.angle_alpha   90.00
_cell.angle_beta   90.00
_cell.angle_gamma   90.00
#
_symmetry.space_group_name_H-M   'P 1'
#
loop_
_entity.id
_entity.type
_entity.pdbx_description
1 polymer ?
#
loop_
_entity_poly.entity_id
_entity_poly.type
_entity_poly.pdbx_seq_one_letter_code
_entity_poly.pdbx_strand_id
1 'polypeptide(L)'
;KCEDAADVRGAKVQLNGAGARYKAVFKVYAAGLYLPKKAGTTEEVLAMPGAKRVSVTMLREADSSELGKLFSRGMEDNMDKSSFSRLVPGVMRMSQIFSEHKKLNAGETFQIDWVPGTGTVVTVKGVPQGEPFKEPEFFNALLRIWLGPVPADWKLKEALLGKPAA
;
A
#
# COMPACT_ATOMS: atom_id res chain seq x y z
N LYS A 1 -6.33 -14.64 -3.94
CA LYS A 1 -7.44 -14.40 -3.02
C LYS A 1 -6.93 -13.88 -1.68
N CYS A 2 -7.53 -12.82 -1.19
CA CYS A 2 -7.13 -12.22 0.09
C CYS A 2 -7.76 -12.97 1.26
N GLU A 3 -6.96 -13.20 2.30
CA GLU A 3 -7.47 -13.77 3.54
C GLU A 3 -8.40 -12.78 4.23
N ASP A 4 -9.39 -13.27 4.97
CA ASP A 4 -10.37 -12.42 5.67
C ASP A 4 -9.76 -11.70 6.88
N ALA A 5 -8.66 -12.19 7.42
CA ALA A 5 -8.01 -11.63 8.59
C ALA A 5 -6.50 -11.78 8.46
N ALA A 6 -5.77 -10.97 9.20
CA ALA A 6 -4.32 -11.02 9.22
C ALA A 6 -3.82 -10.63 10.61
N ASP A 7 -2.55 -10.88 10.86
CA ASP A 7 -1.88 -10.50 12.10
C ASP A 7 -0.72 -9.56 11.76
N VAL A 8 -0.76 -8.37 12.34
CA VAL A 8 0.30 -7.37 12.18
C VAL A 8 1.03 -7.26 13.50
N ARG A 9 2.06 -8.09 13.67
CA ARG A 9 2.90 -8.17 14.87
C ARG A 9 2.09 -8.25 16.16
N GLY A 10 1.15 -9.21 16.20
CA GLY A 10 0.30 -9.45 17.36
C GLY A 10 -1.03 -8.73 17.34
N ALA A 11 -1.20 -7.72 16.50
CA ALA A 11 -2.47 -7.02 16.38
C ALA A 11 -3.31 -7.65 15.28
N LYS A 12 -4.54 -8.01 15.62
CA LYS A 12 -5.45 -8.61 14.63
C LYS A 12 -6.13 -7.53 13.81
N VAL A 13 -6.13 -7.72 12.49
CA VAL A 13 -6.80 -6.83 11.55
C VAL A 13 -7.70 -7.67 10.65
N GLN A 14 -8.75 -7.03 10.13
CA GLN A 14 -9.70 -7.70 9.26
C GLN A 14 -9.66 -7.08 7.86
N LEU A 15 -9.97 -7.89 6.87
CA LEU A 15 -10.02 -7.41 5.49
C LEU A 15 -11.15 -6.39 5.37
N ASN A 16 -10.79 -5.16 4.97
CA ASN A 16 -11.76 -4.11 4.69
C ASN A 16 -12.29 -4.19 3.27
N GLY A 17 -11.41 -4.50 2.34
CA GLY A 17 -11.77 -4.65 0.95
C GLY A 17 -10.59 -5.11 0.13
N ALA A 18 -10.87 -5.63 -1.07
CA ALA A 18 -9.85 -6.15 -1.97
C ALA A 18 -10.31 -5.99 -3.41
N GLY A 19 -9.33 -5.85 -4.30
CA GLY A 19 -9.60 -5.73 -5.73
C GLY A 19 -8.33 -5.83 -6.53
N ALA A 20 -8.43 -5.58 -7.83
CA ALA A 20 -7.31 -5.66 -8.74
C ALA A 20 -7.00 -4.30 -9.36
N ARG A 21 -5.73 -4.05 -9.57
CA ARG A 21 -5.25 -2.91 -10.35
C ARG A 21 -5.17 -3.32 -11.80
N TYR A 22 -5.83 -2.55 -12.66
CA TYR A 22 -5.80 -2.79 -14.10
C TYR A 22 -4.91 -1.78 -14.80
N LYS A 23 -4.22 -2.22 -15.83
CA LYS A 23 -3.59 -1.36 -16.83
C LYS A 23 -4.18 -1.76 -18.16
N ALA A 24 -5.02 -0.89 -18.74
CA ALA A 24 -5.87 -1.25 -19.88
C ALA A 24 -6.74 -2.46 -19.47
N VAL A 25 -6.67 -3.56 -20.22
CA VAL A 25 -7.46 -4.76 -19.93
C VAL A 25 -6.73 -5.77 -19.04
N PHE A 26 -5.48 -5.48 -18.67
CA PHE A 26 -4.64 -6.43 -17.96
C PHE A 26 -4.67 -6.18 -16.45
N LYS A 27 -4.87 -7.26 -15.68
CA LYS A 27 -4.72 -7.22 -14.23
C LYS A 27 -3.25 -7.22 -13.88
N VAL A 28 -2.79 -6.20 -13.19
CA VAL A 28 -1.38 -6.06 -12.82
C VAL A 28 -1.12 -6.72 -11.47
N TYR A 29 -1.95 -6.41 -10.48
CA TYR A 29 -1.83 -7.01 -9.15
C TYR A 29 -3.18 -7.01 -8.46
N ALA A 30 -3.29 -7.84 -7.43
CA ALA A 30 -4.41 -7.82 -6.50
C ALA A 30 -3.95 -7.14 -5.22
N ALA A 31 -4.82 -6.35 -4.62
CA ALA A 31 -4.51 -5.65 -3.37
C ALA A 31 -5.62 -5.84 -2.35
N GLY A 32 -5.25 -5.90 -1.08
CA GLY A 32 -6.19 -5.95 0.03
C GLY A 32 -5.80 -4.95 1.09
N LEU A 33 -6.80 -4.33 1.69
CA LEU A 33 -6.63 -3.39 2.79
C LEU A 33 -7.17 -4.02 4.07
N TYR A 34 -6.31 -4.08 5.10
CA TYR A 34 -6.64 -4.67 6.39
C TYR A 34 -6.62 -3.59 7.46
N LEU A 35 -7.67 -3.54 8.27
CA LEU A 35 -7.88 -2.50 9.29
C LEU A 35 -8.35 -3.13 10.59
N PRO A 36 -8.20 -2.43 11.74
CA PRO A 36 -8.77 -2.93 13.00
C PRO A 36 -10.30 -3.07 12.96
N LYS A 37 -10.97 -2.22 12.18
CA LYS A 37 -12.42 -2.31 11.99
C LYS A 37 -12.78 -1.78 10.60
N LYS A 38 -13.97 -2.06 10.13
CA LYS A 38 -14.41 -1.65 8.81
C LYS A 38 -14.49 -0.13 8.67
N ALA A 39 -14.14 0.37 7.49
CA ALA A 39 -14.24 1.79 7.15
C ALA A 39 -14.67 1.92 5.68
N GLY A 40 -15.54 2.89 5.40
CA GLY A 40 -16.09 3.09 4.07
C GLY A 40 -15.58 4.33 3.35
N THR A 41 -14.77 5.16 4.01
CA THR A 41 -14.21 6.38 3.40
C THR A 41 -12.71 6.46 3.64
N THR A 42 -12.03 7.19 2.75
CA THR A 42 -10.60 7.43 2.89
C THR A 42 -10.30 8.14 4.20
N GLU A 43 -11.10 9.14 4.57
CA GLU A 43 -10.90 9.91 5.80
C GLU A 43 -10.95 9.01 7.03
N GLU A 44 -11.89 8.07 7.07
CA GLU A 44 -11.99 7.12 8.18
C GLU A 44 -10.75 6.23 8.27
N VAL A 45 -10.26 5.76 7.12
CA VAL A 45 -9.07 4.91 7.09
C VAL A 45 -7.85 5.66 7.58
N LEU A 46 -7.64 6.88 7.08
CA LEU A 46 -6.46 7.68 7.44
C LEU A 46 -6.47 8.09 8.92
N ALA A 47 -7.65 8.33 9.49
CA ALA A 47 -7.79 8.76 10.89
C ALA A 47 -7.83 7.60 11.87
N MET A 48 -8.03 6.38 11.40
CA MET A 48 -8.20 5.22 12.29
C MET A 48 -6.89 4.90 13.03
N PRO A 49 -6.92 4.78 14.36
CA PRO A 49 -5.75 4.34 15.12
C PRO A 49 -5.58 2.82 14.99
N GLY A 50 -4.37 2.35 15.28
CA GLY A 50 -4.09 0.92 15.32
C GLY A 50 -3.35 0.43 14.09
N ALA A 51 -3.06 -0.86 14.09
CA ALA A 51 -2.30 -1.51 13.02
C ALA A 51 -3.11 -1.57 11.73
N LYS A 52 -2.40 -1.46 10.60
CA LYS A 52 -3.02 -1.52 9.26
C LYS A 52 -2.07 -2.21 8.30
N ARG A 53 -2.64 -2.79 7.25
CA ARG A 53 -1.84 -3.46 6.22
C ARG A 53 -2.43 -3.23 4.84
N VAL A 54 -1.56 -2.93 3.87
CA VAL A 54 -1.86 -3.11 2.46
C VAL A 54 -1.06 -4.31 1.99
N SER A 55 -1.74 -5.29 1.42
CA SER A 55 -1.09 -6.50 0.90
C SER A 55 -1.29 -6.55 -0.61
N VAL A 56 -0.20 -6.73 -1.36
CA VAL A 56 -0.25 -6.76 -2.82
C VAL A 56 0.34 -8.08 -3.31
N THR A 57 -0.38 -8.75 -4.21
CA THR A 57 0.07 -9.96 -4.89
C THR A 57 0.13 -9.68 -6.38
N MET A 58 1.29 -9.88 -6.98
CA MET A 58 1.43 -9.65 -8.42
C MET A 58 0.65 -10.69 -9.21
N LEU A 59 -0.06 -10.25 -10.22
CA LEU A 59 -0.80 -11.11 -11.14
C LEU A 59 -0.06 -11.26 -12.47
N ARG A 60 0.95 -10.42 -12.68
CA ARG A 60 1.84 -10.44 -13.83
C ARG A 60 3.23 -10.07 -13.36
N GLU A 61 4.24 -10.48 -14.14
CA GLU A 61 5.60 -10.02 -13.90
C GLU A 61 5.67 -8.49 -14.08
N ALA A 62 6.40 -7.81 -13.22
CA ALA A 62 6.60 -6.37 -13.30
C ALA A 62 8.04 -6.01 -12.96
N ASP A 63 8.55 -4.98 -13.61
CA ASP A 63 9.83 -4.40 -13.26
C ASP A 63 9.70 -3.70 -11.90
N SER A 64 10.52 -4.10 -10.94
CA SER A 64 10.40 -3.60 -9.57
C SER A 64 10.76 -2.12 -9.46
N SER A 65 11.76 -1.65 -10.22
CA SER A 65 12.10 -0.23 -10.26
C SER A 65 10.94 0.62 -10.78
N GLU A 66 10.24 0.12 -11.80
CA GLU A 66 9.09 0.83 -12.35
C GLU A 66 7.95 0.91 -11.34
N LEU A 67 7.72 -0.15 -10.56
CA LEU A 67 6.74 -0.11 -9.48
C LEU A 67 7.10 0.97 -8.46
N GLY A 68 8.36 1.04 -8.05
CA GLY A 68 8.83 2.04 -7.11
C GLY A 68 8.60 3.46 -7.62
N LYS A 69 8.86 3.69 -8.91
CA LYS A 69 8.62 4.99 -9.54
C LYS A 69 7.13 5.35 -9.55
N LEU A 70 6.28 4.38 -9.87
CA LEU A 70 4.83 4.59 -9.88
C LEU A 70 4.30 4.92 -8.49
N PHE A 71 4.83 4.25 -7.47
CA PHE A 71 4.41 4.52 -6.09
C PHE A 71 4.87 5.90 -5.64
N SER A 72 6.10 6.30 -5.96
CA SER A 72 6.61 7.64 -5.65
C SER A 72 5.76 8.72 -6.31
N ARG A 73 5.42 8.53 -7.58
CA ARG A 73 4.56 9.46 -8.30
C ARG A 73 3.16 9.50 -7.71
N GLY A 74 2.62 8.33 -7.32
CA GLY A 74 1.31 8.27 -6.68
C GLY A 74 1.26 9.03 -5.38
N MET A 75 2.32 8.98 -4.58
CA MET A 75 2.41 9.79 -3.37
C MET A 75 2.45 11.27 -3.70
N GLU A 76 3.29 11.65 -4.64
CA GLU A 76 3.44 13.05 -5.05
C GLU A 76 2.14 13.64 -5.59
N ASP A 77 1.44 12.89 -6.45
CA ASP A 77 0.21 13.34 -7.09
C ASP A 77 -0.95 13.49 -6.11
N ASN A 78 -0.85 12.88 -4.94
CA ASN A 78 -1.92 12.87 -3.94
C ASN A 78 -1.60 13.69 -2.70
N MET A 79 -0.56 14.51 -2.75
CA MET A 79 -0.13 15.33 -1.61
C MET A 79 0.21 16.74 -2.07
N ASP A 80 0.13 17.71 -1.17
CA ASP A 80 0.66 19.03 -1.45
C ASP A 80 2.19 18.98 -1.44
N LYS A 81 2.81 19.94 -2.12
CA LYS A 81 4.27 19.95 -2.28
C LYS A 81 5.02 20.01 -0.95
N SER A 82 4.51 20.78 0.00
CA SER A 82 5.14 20.93 1.30
C SER A 82 5.16 19.61 2.07
N SER A 83 4.01 18.92 2.11
CA SER A 83 3.92 17.63 2.79
C SER A 83 4.79 16.58 2.12
N PHE A 84 4.79 16.53 0.80
CA PHE A 84 5.62 15.58 0.06
C PHE A 84 7.10 15.82 0.30
N SER A 85 7.53 17.10 0.29
CA SER A 85 8.93 17.47 0.52
C SER A 85 9.47 16.93 1.84
N ARG A 86 8.64 16.95 2.89
CA ARG A 86 9.06 16.44 4.20
C ARG A 86 9.29 14.94 4.19
N LEU A 87 8.67 14.23 3.27
CA LEU A 87 8.76 12.76 3.20
C LEU A 87 9.73 12.26 2.13
N VAL A 88 10.39 13.15 1.39
CA VAL A 88 11.30 12.77 0.31
C VAL A 88 12.37 11.76 0.73
N PRO A 89 13.04 11.90 1.89
CA PRO A 89 14.00 10.87 2.30
C PRO A 89 13.40 9.46 2.39
N GLY A 90 12.17 9.36 2.93
CA GLY A 90 11.47 8.07 3.00
C GLY A 90 11.06 7.57 1.63
N VAL A 91 10.58 8.47 0.77
CA VAL A 91 10.18 8.13 -0.61
C VAL A 91 11.39 7.59 -1.38
N MET A 92 12.55 8.23 -1.25
CA MET A 92 13.77 7.78 -1.91
C MET A 92 14.21 6.41 -1.40
N ARG A 93 14.12 6.19 -0.10
CA ARG A 93 14.48 4.91 0.49
C ARG A 93 13.52 3.80 0.02
N MET A 94 12.23 4.09 -0.07
CA MET A 94 11.26 3.13 -0.59
C MET A 94 11.58 2.78 -2.04
N SER A 95 11.87 3.78 -2.87
CA SER A 95 12.26 3.54 -4.27
C SER A 95 13.49 2.65 -4.36
N GLN A 96 14.46 2.86 -3.47
CA GLN A 96 15.65 2.05 -3.43
C GLN A 96 15.33 0.60 -3.05
N ILE A 97 14.45 0.39 -2.09
CA ILE A 97 14.00 -0.96 -1.71
C ILE A 97 13.49 -1.70 -2.95
N PHE A 98 12.60 -1.07 -3.72
CA PHE A 98 12.08 -1.71 -4.92
C PHE A 98 13.14 -1.90 -6.00
N SER A 99 14.05 -0.94 -6.17
CA SER A 99 15.08 -1.05 -7.21
C SER A 99 16.13 -2.12 -6.92
N GLU A 100 16.28 -2.55 -5.66
CA GLU A 100 17.16 -3.65 -5.30
C GLU A 100 16.64 -5.01 -5.78
N HIS A 101 15.35 -5.08 -6.08
CA HIS A 101 14.76 -6.27 -6.70
C HIS A 101 14.63 -5.99 -8.19
N LYS A 102 15.11 -6.90 -9.03
CA LYS A 102 15.04 -6.69 -10.48
C LYS A 102 13.60 -6.71 -10.96
N LYS A 103 12.85 -7.70 -10.52
CA LYS A 103 11.46 -7.86 -10.90
C LYS A 103 10.67 -8.58 -9.81
N LEU A 104 9.37 -8.41 -9.88
CA LEU A 104 8.43 -9.21 -9.10
C LEU A 104 7.67 -10.07 -10.08
N ASN A 105 7.69 -11.37 -9.86
CA ASN A 105 7.02 -12.33 -10.72
C ASN A 105 5.56 -12.50 -10.28
N ALA A 106 4.73 -13.03 -11.18
CA ALA A 106 3.36 -13.38 -10.81
C ALA A 106 3.37 -14.28 -9.57
N GLY A 107 2.49 -13.98 -8.62
CA GLY A 107 2.40 -14.71 -7.35
C GLY A 107 3.28 -14.14 -6.24
N GLU A 108 4.26 -13.34 -6.55
CA GLU A 108 5.10 -12.72 -5.52
C GLU A 108 4.39 -11.53 -4.90
N THR A 109 4.73 -11.22 -3.65
CA THR A 109 3.99 -10.28 -2.83
C THR A 109 4.86 -9.18 -2.28
N PHE A 110 4.23 -8.05 -1.95
CA PHE A 110 4.79 -7.12 -0.99
C PHE A 110 3.67 -6.63 -0.07
N GLN A 111 4.06 -6.22 1.13
CA GLN A 111 3.13 -5.73 2.13
C GLN A 111 3.67 -4.45 2.73
N ILE A 112 2.78 -3.55 3.07
CA ILE A 112 3.10 -2.30 3.75
C ILE A 112 2.26 -2.27 5.01
N ASP A 113 2.93 -2.30 6.17
CA ASP A 113 2.27 -2.38 7.45
C ASP A 113 2.53 -1.13 8.28
N TRP A 114 1.48 -0.57 8.87
CA TRP A 114 1.64 0.36 9.98
C TRP A 114 1.66 -0.43 11.27
N VAL A 115 2.78 -0.34 11.99
CA VAL A 115 2.97 -1.03 13.27
C VAL A 115 3.07 0.03 14.35
N PRO A 116 2.01 0.22 15.18
CA PRO A 116 2.04 1.24 16.23
C PRO A 116 3.27 1.10 17.13
N GLY A 117 3.91 2.22 17.44
CA GLY A 117 5.12 2.24 18.24
C GLY A 117 6.40 1.89 17.48
N THR A 118 6.29 1.38 16.26
CA THR A 118 7.42 0.93 15.44
C THR A 118 7.59 1.77 14.18
N GLY A 119 6.49 1.96 13.41
CA GLY A 119 6.51 2.69 12.16
C GLY A 119 5.98 1.88 11.00
N THR A 120 6.35 2.29 9.77
CA THR A 120 5.95 1.59 8.56
C THR A 120 6.99 0.52 8.21
N VAL A 121 6.51 -0.70 8.04
CA VAL A 121 7.37 -1.85 7.66
C VAL A 121 6.99 -2.28 6.25
N VAL A 122 7.97 -2.30 5.36
CA VAL A 122 7.80 -2.79 3.98
C VAL A 122 8.39 -4.19 3.91
N THR A 123 7.59 -5.14 3.45
CA THR A 123 8.00 -6.54 3.28
C THR A 123 7.89 -6.89 1.81
N VAL A 124 8.95 -7.40 1.22
CA VAL A 124 8.97 -7.83 -0.19
C VAL A 124 9.32 -9.30 -0.24
N LYS A 125 8.49 -10.07 -0.94
CA LYS A 125 8.68 -11.53 -1.08
C LYS A 125 8.83 -12.22 0.28
N GLY A 126 8.09 -11.75 1.27
CA GLY A 126 8.10 -12.31 2.62
C GLY A 126 9.23 -11.84 3.52
N VAL A 127 10.10 -10.93 3.07
CA VAL A 127 11.25 -10.47 3.84
C VAL A 127 11.12 -8.97 4.14
N PRO A 128 11.14 -8.59 5.42
CA PRO A 128 11.15 -7.15 5.78
C PRO A 128 12.37 -6.46 5.21
N GLN A 129 12.19 -5.25 4.71
CA GLN A 129 13.22 -4.50 3.99
C GLN A 129 13.74 -3.34 4.84
N GLY A 130 14.86 -3.59 5.52
CA GLY A 130 15.54 -2.56 6.31
C GLY A 130 14.75 -2.14 7.55
N GLU A 131 15.14 -1.01 8.10
CA GLU A 131 14.52 -0.47 9.29
C GLU A 131 13.13 0.10 9.02
N PRO A 132 12.20 0.07 10.00
CA PRO A 132 10.92 0.73 9.82
C PRO A 132 11.06 2.20 9.51
N PHE A 133 10.14 2.72 8.70
CA PHE A 133 10.05 4.16 8.43
C PHE A 133 9.35 4.80 9.62
N LYS A 134 10.02 5.74 10.29
CA LYS A 134 9.54 6.25 11.59
C LYS A 134 8.59 7.43 11.49
N GLU A 135 8.57 8.14 10.36
CA GLU A 135 7.68 9.28 10.18
C GLU A 135 6.21 8.81 10.20
N PRO A 136 5.39 9.30 11.15
CA PRO A 136 4.00 8.83 11.25
C PRO A 136 3.18 9.09 9.99
N GLU A 137 3.46 10.18 9.28
CA GLU A 137 2.72 10.54 8.06
C GLU A 137 3.06 9.64 6.88
N PHE A 138 4.18 8.90 6.94
CA PHE A 138 4.65 8.13 5.78
C PHE A 138 3.67 7.04 5.39
N PHE A 139 3.11 6.32 6.36
CA PHE A 139 2.14 5.27 6.07
C PHE A 139 0.90 5.84 5.37
N ASN A 140 0.34 6.93 5.89
CA ASN A 140 -0.83 7.56 5.28
C ASN A 140 -0.51 8.10 3.89
N ALA A 141 0.70 8.60 3.68
CA ALA A 141 1.14 9.02 2.35
C ALA A 141 1.17 7.84 1.37
N LEU A 142 1.64 6.68 1.82
CA LEU A 142 1.60 5.46 1.00
C LEU A 142 0.16 5.05 0.69
N LEU A 143 -0.73 5.09 1.67
CA LEU A 143 -2.14 4.75 1.45
C LEU A 143 -2.77 5.62 0.36
N ARG A 144 -2.35 6.87 0.23
CA ARG A 144 -2.89 7.78 -0.77
C ARG A 144 -2.62 7.36 -2.20
N ILE A 145 -1.63 6.48 -2.43
CA ILE A 145 -1.42 5.89 -3.75
C ILE A 145 -2.72 5.24 -4.23
N TRP A 146 -3.44 4.58 -3.34
CA TRP A 146 -4.66 3.85 -3.67
C TRP A 146 -5.94 4.57 -3.26
N LEU A 147 -5.90 5.36 -2.18
CA LEU A 147 -7.10 5.95 -1.57
C LEU A 147 -7.20 7.47 -1.74
N GLY A 148 -6.19 8.10 -2.32
CA GLY A 148 -6.17 9.55 -2.51
C GLY A 148 -7.09 10.03 -3.62
N PRO A 149 -7.12 11.35 -3.87
CA PRO A 149 -7.98 11.92 -4.91
C PRO A 149 -7.56 11.55 -6.33
N VAL A 150 -6.30 11.14 -6.52
CA VAL A 150 -5.80 10.66 -7.82
C VAL A 150 -5.28 9.24 -7.61
N PRO A 151 -6.18 8.25 -7.39
CA PRO A 151 -5.74 6.91 -7.03
C PRO A 151 -5.13 6.17 -8.23
N ALA A 152 -4.33 5.15 -7.92
CA ALA A 152 -3.76 4.28 -8.94
C ALA A 152 -4.84 3.68 -9.85
N ASP A 153 -6.00 3.37 -9.28
CA ASP A 153 -7.12 2.78 -10.00
C ASP A 153 -8.40 3.10 -9.22
N TRP A 154 -9.36 3.75 -9.87
CA TRP A 154 -10.61 4.17 -9.21
C TRP A 154 -11.45 2.99 -8.73
N LYS A 155 -11.53 1.91 -9.53
CA LYS A 155 -12.30 0.72 -9.14
C LYS A 155 -11.63 0.04 -7.95
N LEU A 156 -10.31 0.00 -7.94
CA LEU A 156 -9.56 -0.56 -6.82
C LEU A 156 -9.79 0.25 -5.56
N LYS A 157 -9.76 1.59 -5.65
CA LYS A 157 -10.05 2.44 -4.49
C LYS A 157 -11.41 2.09 -3.90
N GLU A 158 -12.45 2.00 -4.72
CA GLU A 158 -13.80 1.65 -4.26
C GLU A 158 -13.80 0.27 -3.60
N ALA A 159 -13.14 -0.70 -4.21
CA ALA A 159 -13.07 -2.05 -3.67
C ALA A 159 -12.38 -2.09 -2.32
N LEU A 160 -11.26 -1.37 -2.17
CA LEU A 160 -10.52 -1.32 -0.90
C LEU A 160 -11.35 -0.68 0.21
N LEU A 161 -12.23 0.24 -0.14
CA LEU A 161 -13.15 0.86 0.82
C LEU A 161 -14.40 0.02 1.07
N GLY A 162 -14.42 -1.20 0.56
CA GLY A 162 -15.50 -2.15 0.82
C GLY A 162 -16.76 -1.92 0.02
N LYS A 163 -16.71 -1.11 -1.02
CA LYS A 163 -17.88 -0.85 -1.85
C LYS A 163 -18.09 -2.00 -2.83
N PRO A 164 -19.35 -2.39 -3.09
CA PRO A 164 -19.59 -3.47 -4.03
C PRO A 164 -19.16 -3.08 -5.44
N ALA A 165 -18.75 -4.10 -6.22
CA ALA A 165 -18.42 -3.91 -7.61
C ALA A 165 -19.67 -3.46 -8.38
N ALA A 166 -19.51 -2.45 -9.19
CA ALA A 166 -20.59 -1.93 -10.00
C ALA A 166 -20.83 -2.83 -11.22
#